data_8896f42949832d30bbc5e8f4d460e5fd
#
_entry.id   8896f42949832d30bbc5e8f4d460e5fd
#
_cell.length_a   1.000
_cell.length_b   1.000
_cell.length_c   1.000
_cell.angle_alpha   90.00
_cell.angle_beta   90.00
_cell.angle_gamma   90.00
#
_symmetry.space_group_name_H-M   'P 1'
#
loop_
_entity.id
_entity.type
_entity.pdbx_description
1 polymer ?
#
loop_
_entity_poly.entity_id
_entity_poly.type
_entity_poly.pdbx_seq_one_letter_code
_entity_poly.pdbx_strand_id
1 'polypeptide(L)'
;MQIGISEQDMALEAGLTEEYYRRLEQENQSVPQKVRKRLKDALIRLHPEPLTLLFDYARIRFPTMDVKHIIEDVLRLKMKYLVQEPRGMYGYTSTYRIGDVMVLTSPLEEMGVLLELRGKGCRQFEAYLDGQKRTWYEFFRKCMKEKAVFKRVDLAVNDLVGILDIPLLISKCRKEECVSVFRSFRAFRSGGLVSRQEQDSAHMGATLYIGSMQSDLYFCLYEKAYEQLVKNGTPLEQADIQNRFEIRLKNERADNAVYDLVSNENPEQTAFGIINRYVRFVDKESGKPREEWPLNPMWETFIGKHRNTLKLTTAPEPYTLERTLNWFSHQVAPTAKMLMLIDEKCGTSHVQDILDNTELRDKHRKIIQQKMRTVNEMIKTEEN
;
A
#
# COMPACT_ATOMS: atom_id res chain seq x y z
N MET A 1 10.66 14.02 1.07
CA MET A 1 10.45 14.75 2.36
C MET A 1 11.80 14.96 3.01
N GLN A 2 12.22 16.18 3.31
CA GLN A 2 13.43 16.39 4.11
C GLN A 2 13.08 15.98 5.55
N ILE A 3 13.76 14.92 6.03
CA ILE A 3 13.46 14.27 7.33
C ILE A 3 13.86 15.17 8.53
N GLY A 4 14.36 16.38 8.31
CA GLY A 4 14.77 17.30 9.37
C GLY A 4 16.00 16.87 10.18
N ILE A 5 16.70 15.81 9.75
CA ILE A 5 17.96 15.34 10.35
C ILE A 5 19.09 16.21 9.79
N SER A 6 19.87 16.84 10.66
CA SER A 6 21.01 17.65 10.23
C SER A 6 22.19 16.77 9.78
N GLU A 7 23.02 17.31 8.87
CA GLU A 7 24.29 16.64 8.47
C GLU A 7 25.17 16.35 9.69
N GLN A 8 25.18 17.28 10.65
CA GLN A 8 25.94 17.17 11.88
C GLN A 8 25.45 15.99 12.75
N ASP A 9 24.13 15.86 12.94
CA ASP A 9 23.54 14.76 13.72
C ASP A 9 23.81 13.41 13.03
N MET A 10 23.66 13.35 11.71
CA MET A 10 23.96 12.12 10.94
C MET A 10 25.43 11.74 11.05
N ALA A 11 26.35 12.68 10.89
CA ALA A 11 27.77 12.41 11.01
C ALA A 11 28.13 11.91 12.41
N LEU A 12 27.67 12.62 13.45
CA LEU A 12 27.90 12.30 14.86
C LEU A 12 27.40 10.90 15.19
N GLU A 13 26.13 10.62 14.88
CA GLU A 13 25.49 9.32 15.20
C GLU A 13 26.11 8.17 14.40
N ALA A 14 26.57 8.42 13.17
CA ALA A 14 27.32 7.46 12.38
C ALA A 14 28.79 7.32 12.83
N GLY A 15 29.28 8.15 13.78
CA GLY A 15 30.67 8.21 14.23
C GLY A 15 31.62 8.61 13.09
N LEU A 16 31.21 9.55 12.25
CA LEU A 16 31.98 10.15 11.15
C LEU A 16 32.29 11.60 11.51
N THR A 17 33.31 12.18 10.85
CA THR A 17 33.47 13.65 10.87
C THR A 17 32.46 14.28 9.93
N GLU A 18 31.97 15.49 10.26
CA GLU A 18 31.04 16.22 9.41
C GLU A 18 31.62 16.49 8.02
N GLU A 19 32.93 16.81 7.94
CA GLU A 19 33.63 17.00 6.67
C GLU A 19 33.65 15.73 5.81
N TYR A 20 33.88 14.56 6.41
CA TYR A 20 33.86 13.28 5.69
C TYR A 20 32.44 12.93 5.23
N TYR A 21 31.42 13.16 6.07
CA TYR A 21 30.02 12.96 5.71
C TYR A 21 29.61 13.84 4.52
N ARG A 22 29.92 15.15 4.59
CA ARG A 22 29.64 16.11 3.50
C ARG A 22 30.34 15.73 2.19
N ARG A 23 31.57 15.21 2.26
CA ARG A 23 32.27 14.70 1.09
C ARG A 23 31.57 13.49 0.48
N LEU A 24 31.02 12.56 1.29
CA LEU A 24 30.28 11.42 0.79
C LEU A 24 28.98 11.81 0.07
N GLU A 25 28.34 12.90 0.48
CA GLU A 25 27.13 13.42 -0.21
C GLU A 25 27.45 14.13 -1.53
N GLN A 26 28.59 14.80 -1.62
CA GLN A 26 28.99 15.57 -2.79
C GLN A 26 29.69 14.75 -3.88
N GLU A 27 30.43 13.75 -3.47
CA GLU A 27 31.19 12.88 -4.38
C GLU A 27 30.36 11.64 -4.72
N ASN A 28 30.11 11.41 -6.02
CA ASN A 28 29.43 10.22 -6.56
C ASN A 28 30.29 8.95 -6.42
N GLN A 29 31.05 8.82 -5.32
CA GLN A 29 31.93 7.69 -5.05
C GLN A 29 31.20 6.57 -4.33
N SER A 30 31.61 5.32 -4.57
CA SER A 30 31.07 4.17 -3.87
C SER A 30 31.36 4.24 -2.38
N VAL A 31 30.34 4.46 -1.55
CA VAL A 31 30.49 4.47 -0.08
C VAL A 31 30.91 3.08 0.41
N PRO A 32 32.03 2.96 1.19
CA PRO A 32 32.49 1.69 1.72
C PRO A 32 31.37 0.98 2.52
N GLN A 33 31.26 -0.32 2.36
CA GLN A 33 30.16 -1.11 2.98
C GLN A 33 30.04 -0.89 4.50
N LYS A 34 31.17 -0.79 5.21
CA LYS A 34 31.21 -0.53 6.65
C LYS A 34 30.63 0.86 7.00
N VAL A 35 30.92 1.87 6.18
CA VAL A 35 30.41 3.24 6.36
C VAL A 35 28.93 3.29 6.03
N ARG A 36 28.50 2.65 4.92
CA ARG A 36 27.10 2.53 4.54
C ARG A 36 26.25 1.90 5.66
N LYS A 37 26.76 0.84 6.31
CA LYS A 37 26.10 0.22 7.44
C LYS A 37 25.93 1.20 8.61
N ARG A 38 27.00 1.93 9.00
CA ARG A 38 26.96 2.92 10.08
C ARG A 38 25.97 4.06 9.80
N LEU A 39 25.95 4.56 8.57
CA LEU A 39 24.97 5.58 8.15
C LEU A 39 23.53 5.05 8.22
N LYS A 40 23.30 3.82 7.78
CA LYS A 40 21.98 3.18 7.89
C LYS A 40 21.54 3.03 9.35
N ASP A 41 22.43 2.54 10.20
CA ASP A 41 22.14 2.36 11.63
C ASP A 41 21.87 3.73 12.31
N ALA A 42 22.59 4.78 11.94
CA ALA A 42 22.37 6.14 12.41
C ALA A 42 21.02 6.68 11.94
N LEU A 43 20.67 6.49 10.67
CA LEU A 43 19.38 6.91 10.12
C LEU A 43 18.20 6.25 10.85
N ILE A 44 18.30 4.96 11.14
CA ILE A 44 17.26 4.23 11.89
C ILE A 44 17.06 4.82 13.30
N ARG A 45 18.15 5.23 13.96
CA ARG A 45 18.07 5.82 15.31
C ARG A 45 17.56 7.25 15.32
N LEU A 46 17.97 8.04 14.33
CA LEU A 46 17.62 9.45 14.25
C LEU A 46 16.24 9.71 13.65
N HIS A 47 15.72 8.77 12.84
CA HIS A 47 14.42 8.95 12.22
C HIS A 47 13.31 8.92 13.27
N PRO A 48 12.47 9.98 13.37
CA PRO A 48 11.44 10.07 14.41
C PRO A 48 10.38 8.96 14.29
N GLU A 49 10.05 8.56 13.06
CA GLU A 49 9.07 7.52 12.74
C GLU A 49 9.61 6.60 11.64
N PRO A 50 10.55 5.67 11.96
CA PRO A 50 11.17 4.81 10.95
C PRO A 50 10.20 3.80 10.33
N LEU A 51 9.10 3.53 11.00
CA LEU A 51 8.01 2.66 10.55
C LEU A 51 6.68 3.41 10.59
N THR A 52 5.78 3.07 9.66
CA THR A 52 4.37 3.49 9.71
C THR A 52 3.45 2.28 9.53
N LEU A 53 2.26 2.33 10.13
CA LEU A 53 1.28 1.25 10.08
C LEU A 53 -0.03 1.77 9.48
N LEU A 54 -0.57 1.09 8.47
CA LEU A 54 -1.78 1.51 7.77
C LEU A 54 -2.62 0.32 7.28
N PHE A 55 -3.88 0.57 6.93
CA PHE A 55 -4.72 -0.38 6.19
C PHE A 55 -4.39 -0.31 4.69
N ASP A 56 -4.03 -1.44 4.09
CA ASP A 56 -3.74 -1.53 2.65
C ASP A 56 -4.84 -2.27 1.87
N TYR A 57 -5.75 -2.91 2.57
CA TYR A 57 -6.89 -3.60 1.97
C TYR A 57 -8.04 -3.74 2.97
N ALA A 58 -9.28 -3.52 2.49
CA ALA A 58 -10.48 -3.89 3.22
C ALA A 58 -11.54 -4.43 2.25
N ARG A 59 -12.06 -5.64 2.54
CA ARG A 59 -13.20 -6.24 1.86
C ARG A 59 -14.24 -6.60 2.89
N ILE A 60 -15.40 -5.95 2.83
CA ILE A 60 -16.42 -6.01 3.86
C ILE A 60 -17.76 -6.35 3.22
N ARG A 61 -18.38 -7.45 3.66
CA ARG A 61 -19.70 -7.88 3.19
C ARG A 61 -20.75 -7.47 4.19
N PHE A 62 -21.80 -6.81 3.72
CA PHE A 62 -22.98 -6.44 4.48
C PHE A 62 -24.14 -7.38 4.16
N PRO A 63 -24.84 -7.96 5.13
CA PRO A 63 -25.94 -8.89 4.92
C PRO A 63 -27.25 -8.13 4.58
N THR A 64 -27.20 -7.30 3.56
CA THR A 64 -28.35 -6.50 3.08
C THR A 64 -28.27 -6.32 1.57
N MET A 65 -29.41 -6.13 0.93
CA MET A 65 -29.52 -5.77 -0.49
C MET A 65 -29.64 -4.25 -0.70
N ASP A 66 -29.79 -3.47 0.37
CA ASP A 66 -29.93 -2.01 0.29
C ASP A 66 -28.56 -1.35 0.08
N VAL A 67 -28.16 -1.28 -1.18
CA VAL A 67 -26.92 -0.62 -1.58
C VAL A 67 -26.92 0.88 -1.27
N LYS A 68 -28.11 1.53 -1.33
CA LYS A 68 -28.23 2.95 -1.04
C LYS A 68 -27.92 3.22 0.43
N HIS A 69 -28.49 2.43 1.34
CA HIS A 69 -28.19 2.49 2.78
C HIS A 69 -26.67 2.33 3.03
N ILE A 70 -26.03 1.33 2.40
CA ILE A 70 -24.59 1.14 2.58
C ILE A 70 -23.81 2.36 2.09
N ILE A 71 -24.10 2.87 0.89
CA ILE A 71 -23.37 4.01 0.34
C ILE A 71 -23.62 5.29 1.14
N GLU A 72 -24.90 5.60 1.43
CA GLU A 72 -25.26 6.90 1.98
C GLU A 72 -25.16 6.97 3.51
N ASP A 73 -25.42 5.87 4.24
CA ASP A 73 -25.49 5.92 5.70
C ASP A 73 -24.32 5.21 6.38
N VAL A 74 -23.71 4.21 5.73
CA VAL A 74 -22.53 3.53 6.27
C VAL A 74 -21.23 4.20 5.79
N LEU A 75 -21.08 4.37 4.47
CA LEU A 75 -19.91 5.03 3.88
C LEU A 75 -20.02 6.56 3.94
N ARG A 76 -21.22 7.09 4.13
CA ARG A 76 -21.55 8.52 4.11
C ARG A 76 -21.07 9.21 2.81
N LEU A 77 -21.34 8.56 1.67
CA LEU A 77 -21.09 9.08 0.34
C LEU A 77 -22.40 9.39 -0.36
N LYS A 78 -22.44 10.44 -1.16
CA LYS A 78 -23.65 10.79 -1.93
C LYS A 78 -23.75 9.91 -3.18
N MET A 79 -24.78 9.07 -3.25
CA MET A 79 -25.04 8.10 -4.33
C MET A 79 -24.94 8.70 -5.73
N LYS A 80 -25.35 9.95 -5.90
CA LYS A 80 -25.36 10.66 -7.20
C LYS A 80 -23.96 10.75 -7.85
N TYR A 81 -22.88 10.69 -7.07
CA TYR A 81 -21.50 10.73 -7.59
C TYR A 81 -20.95 9.37 -7.97
N LEU A 82 -21.60 8.26 -7.60
CA LEU A 82 -21.11 6.93 -7.94
C LEU A 82 -21.54 6.54 -9.37
N VAL A 83 -20.59 6.01 -10.13
CA VAL A 83 -20.84 5.39 -11.44
C VAL A 83 -21.31 3.97 -11.20
N GLN A 84 -22.45 3.59 -11.76
CA GLN A 84 -22.87 2.20 -11.81
C GLN A 84 -22.34 1.52 -13.07
N GLU A 85 -21.68 0.39 -12.92
CA GLU A 85 -21.15 -0.44 -14.00
C GLU A 85 -21.83 -1.82 -13.96
N PRO A 86 -22.30 -2.38 -15.10
CA PRO A 86 -22.90 -3.71 -15.18
C PRO A 86 -21.80 -4.80 -15.20
N ARG A 87 -20.87 -4.71 -14.30
CA ARG A 87 -19.75 -5.65 -14.11
C ARG A 87 -19.42 -5.74 -12.64
N GLY A 88 -19.16 -6.94 -12.17
CA GLY A 88 -18.74 -7.21 -10.80
C GLY A 88 -17.55 -8.15 -10.74
N MET A 89 -17.20 -8.52 -9.51
CA MET A 89 -16.16 -9.49 -9.17
C MET A 89 -16.70 -10.45 -8.11
N TYR A 90 -16.04 -11.59 -7.93
CA TYR A 90 -16.39 -12.55 -6.85
C TYR A 90 -17.84 -13.09 -6.93
N GLY A 91 -18.43 -13.15 -8.12
CA GLY A 91 -19.83 -13.54 -8.30
C GLY A 91 -20.85 -12.39 -8.21
N TYR A 92 -20.43 -11.17 -7.86
CA TYR A 92 -21.27 -9.98 -7.96
C TYR A 92 -21.40 -9.53 -9.42
N THR A 93 -22.54 -8.95 -9.77
CA THR A 93 -22.89 -8.64 -11.16
C THR A 93 -22.82 -7.15 -11.50
N SER A 94 -22.84 -6.27 -10.51
CA SER A 94 -22.79 -4.82 -10.69
C SER A 94 -21.85 -4.17 -9.68
N THR A 95 -21.28 -3.03 -10.05
CA THR A 95 -20.39 -2.23 -9.20
C THR A 95 -20.80 -0.77 -9.22
N TYR A 96 -20.97 -0.18 -8.05
CA TYR A 96 -21.02 1.27 -7.86
C TYR A 96 -19.63 1.76 -7.49
N ARG A 97 -19.10 2.71 -8.26
CA ARG A 97 -17.73 3.15 -8.13
C ARG A 97 -17.62 4.66 -7.98
N ILE A 98 -16.78 5.08 -7.04
CA ILE A 98 -16.27 6.44 -6.95
C ILE A 98 -14.75 6.36 -6.86
N GLY A 99 -14.05 6.70 -7.94
CA GLY A 99 -12.61 6.47 -8.03
C GLY A 99 -12.21 5.01 -7.83
N ASP A 100 -11.40 4.75 -6.81
CA ASP A 100 -10.92 3.41 -6.44
C ASP A 100 -11.76 2.74 -5.32
N VAL A 101 -12.78 3.42 -4.80
CA VAL A 101 -13.74 2.83 -3.86
C VAL A 101 -14.84 2.11 -4.65
N MET A 102 -15.08 0.83 -4.34
CA MET A 102 -16.02 -0.03 -5.06
C MET A 102 -17.04 -0.64 -4.11
N VAL A 103 -18.32 -0.54 -4.48
CA VAL A 103 -19.42 -1.22 -3.81
C VAL A 103 -20.09 -2.15 -4.82
N LEU A 104 -20.03 -3.46 -4.56
CA LEU A 104 -20.50 -4.48 -5.46
C LEU A 104 -21.85 -5.01 -4.99
N THR A 105 -22.72 -5.31 -5.95
CA THR A 105 -24.07 -5.83 -5.71
C THR A 105 -24.37 -7.05 -6.58
N SER A 106 -25.25 -7.91 -6.10
CA SER A 106 -25.75 -9.10 -6.79
C SER A 106 -27.27 -9.15 -6.65
N PRO A 107 -28.00 -9.77 -7.60
CA PRO A 107 -29.41 -10.05 -7.42
C PRO A 107 -29.68 -11.16 -6.38
N LEU A 108 -28.66 -11.89 -5.95
CA LEU A 108 -28.76 -12.96 -4.98
C LEU A 108 -28.67 -12.42 -3.55
N GLU A 109 -29.71 -12.66 -2.75
CA GLU A 109 -29.88 -12.13 -1.40
C GLU A 109 -28.75 -12.57 -0.46
N GLU A 110 -28.32 -13.81 -0.57
CA GLU A 110 -27.25 -14.40 0.21
C GLU A 110 -25.89 -13.72 -0.02
N MET A 111 -25.72 -13.04 -1.16
CA MET A 111 -24.48 -12.29 -1.48
C MET A 111 -24.40 -10.98 -0.70
N GLY A 112 -25.52 -10.28 -0.52
CA GLY A 112 -25.56 -8.97 0.10
C GLY A 112 -24.79 -7.92 -0.70
N VAL A 113 -24.34 -6.85 -0.03
CA VAL A 113 -23.52 -5.78 -0.58
C VAL A 113 -22.06 -5.95 -0.14
N LEU A 114 -21.10 -5.79 -1.07
CA LEU A 114 -19.68 -5.92 -0.79
C LEU A 114 -18.95 -4.62 -1.03
N LEU A 115 -18.32 -4.08 0.01
CA LEU A 115 -17.34 -2.99 -0.13
C LEU A 115 -15.96 -3.57 -0.42
N GLU A 116 -15.26 -2.98 -1.39
CA GLU A 116 -13.90 -3.33 -1.76
C GLU A 116 -13.01 -2.09 -1.82
N LEU A 117 -12.00 -2.06 -0.97
CA LEU A 117 -10.96 -1.03 -0.92
C LEU A 117 -9.59 -1.71 -1.10
N ARG A 118 -8.81 -1.27 -2.09
CA ARG A 118 -7.49 -1.83 -2.40
C ARG A 118 -6.47 -0.71 -2.46
N GLY A 119 -5.38 -0.76 -1.72
CA GLY A 119 -4.29 0.19 -1.79
C GLY A 119 -4.75 1.64 -1.96
N LYS A 120 -4.75 2.16 -3.19
CA LYS A 120 -5.27 3.51 -3.52
C LYS A 120 -6.72 3.71 -3.09
N GLY A 121 -7.56 2.68 -3.11
CA GLY A 121 -8.94 2.75 -2.60
C GLY A 121 -8.99 3.00 -1.09
N CYS A 122 -8.07 2.42 -0.30
CA CYS A 122 -7.95 2.74 1.11
C CYS A 122 -7.50 4.19 1.30
N ARG A 123 -6.49 4.66 0.56
CA ARG A 123 -6.01 6.06 0.61
C ARG A 123 -7.12 7.06 0.27
N GLN A 124 -7.89 6.77 -0.78
CA GLN A 124 -9.03 7.60 -1.16
C GLN A 124 -10.13 7.57 -0.10
N PHE A 125 -10.41 6.41 0.49
CA PHE A 125 -11.42 6.30 1.53
C PHE A 125 -11.01 7.05 2.80
N GLU A 126 -9.73 7.08 3.13
CA GLU A 126 -9.18 7.93 4.21
C GLU A 126 -9.46 9.41 3.98
N ALA A 127 -9.37 9.90 2.73
CA ALA A 127 -9.74 11.28 2.44
C ALA A 127 -11.23 11.57 2.71
N TYR A 128 -12.10 10.58 2.48
CA TYR A 128 -13.52 10.71 2.85
C TYR A 128 -13.73 10.63 4.36
N LEU A 129 -13.04 9.74 5.05
CA LEU A 129 -13.09 9.64 6.51
C LEU A 129 -12.62 10.95 7.17
N ASP A 130 -11.52 11.52 6.68
CA ASP A 130 -10.97 12.80 7.15
C ASP A 130 -11.97 13.93 6.96
N GLY A 131 -12.53 14.08 5.76
CA GLY A 131 -13.59 15.05 5.47
C GLY A 131 -14.85 14.88 6.33
N GLN A 132 -15.15 13.65 6.75
CA GLN A 132 -16.25 13.30 7.66
C GLN A 132 -15.88 13.44 9.14
N LYS A 133 -14.63 13.77 9.47
CA LYS A 133 -14.05 13.75 10.82
C LYS A 133 -14.24 12.38 11.50
N ARG A 134 -14.03 11.31 10.76
CA ARG A 134 -14.17 9.92 11.21
C ARG A 134 -12.85 9.20 11.11
N THR A 135 -12.64 8.28 12.05
CA THR A 135 -11.51 7.33 12.04
C THR A 135 -11.92 5.99 11.40
N TRP A 136 -10.91 5.17 11.06
CA TRP A 136 -11.13 3.78 10.69
C TRP A 136 -11.86 2.98 11.78
N TYR A 137 -11.59 3.27 13.06
CA TYR A 137 -12.24 2.59 14.19
C TYR A 137 -13.74 2.87 14.23
N GLU A 138 -14.14 4.13 14.05
CA GLU A 138 -15.55 4.51 13.99
C GLU A 138 -16.27 3.92 12.78
N PHE A 139 -15.59 3.88 11.64
CA PHE A 139 -16.11 3.21 10.44
C PHE A 139 -16.32 1.71 10.68
N PHE A 140 -15.33 1.01 11.24
CA PHE A 140 -15.47 -0.42 11.53
C PHE A 140 -16.52 -0.70 12.59
N ARG A 141 -16.65 0.13 13.64
CA ARG A 141 -17.77 0.05 14.59
C ARG A 141 -19.13 0.16 13.89
N LYS A 142 -19.26 1.08 12.93
CA LYS A 142 -20.49 1.19 12.12
C LYS A 142 -20.72 -0.08 11.30
N CYS A 143 -19.69 -0.63 10.64
CA CYS A 143 -19.79 -1.90 9.92
C CYS A 143 -20.25 -3.05 10.84
N MET A 144 -19.69 -3.14 12.05
CA MET A 144 -20.08 -4.18 13.02
C MET A 144 -21.55 -4.01 13.46
N LYS A 145 -22.05 -2.78 13.66
CA LYS A 145 -23.48 -2.51 13.94
C LYS A 145 -24.38 -2.97 12.80
N GLU A 146 -23.92 -2.89 11.56
CA GLU A 146 -24.61 -3.40 10.36
C GLU A 146 -24.44 -4.93 10.17
N LYS A 147 -23.88 -5.64 11.16
CA LYS A 147 -23.59 -7.07 11.11
C LYS A 147 -22.71 -7.47 9.90
N ALA A 148 -21.84 -6.58 9.49
CA ALA A 148 -20.94 -6.83 8.39
C ALA A 148 -19.89 -7.91 8.75
N VAL A 149 -19.43 -8.65 7.72
CA VAL A 149 -18.39 -9.66 7.82
C VAL A 149 -17.15 -9.16 7.11
N PHE A 150 -16.01 -9.13 7.78
CA PHE A 150 -14.74 -8.70 7.20
C PHE A 150 -14.11 -9.86 6.42
N LYS A 151 -14.35 -9.88 5.12
CA LYS A 151 -13.82 -10.95 4.24
C LYS A 151 -12.32 -10.87 4.02
N ARG A 152 -11.73 -9.68 4.12
CA ARG A 152 -10.29 -9.47 4.09
C ARG A 152 -9.92 -8.11 4.66
N VAL A 153 -8.87 -8.08 5.47
CA VAL A 153 -8.19 -6.87 5.92
C VAL A 153 -6.69 -7.09 5.84
N ASP A 154 -5.96 -6.16 5.22
CA ASP A 154 -4.51 -6.19 5.20
C ASP A 154 -3.99 -5.00 6.02
N LEU A 155 -3.17 -5.30 7.03
CA LEU A 155 -2.38 -4.33 7.77
C LEU A 155 -0.99 -4.27 7.15
N ALA A 156 -0.52 -3.08 6.83
CA ALA A 156 0.80 -2.88 6.23
C ALA A 156 1.69 -2.03 7.13
N VAL A 157 2.84 -2.58 7.48
CA VAL A 157 3.94 -1.85 8.11
C VAL A 157 4.90 -1.41 7.02
N ASN A 158 5.00 -0.11 6.80
CA ASN A 158 6.01 0.49 5.92
C ASN A 158 7.29 0.70 6.70
N ASP A 159 8.39 0.31 6.12
CA ASP A 159 9.74 0.57 6.56
C ASP A 159 10.31 1.70 5.70
N LEU A 160 10.43 2.89 6.28
CA LEU A 160 10.83 4.10 5.57
C LEU A 160 12.35 4.22 5.39
N VAL A 161 13.11 3.57 6.26
CA VAL A 161 14.59 3.71 6.33
C VAL A 161 15.33 2.43 5.94
N GLY A 162 14.60 1.38 5.55
CA GLY A 162 15.18 0.11 5.12
C GLY A 162 15.71 -0.73 6.28
N ILE A 163 15.01 -0.80 7.41
CA ILE A 163 15.34 -1.71 8.52
C ILE A 163 15.41 -3.14 8.02
N LEU A 164 14.35 -3.56 7.28
CA LEU A 164 14.29 -4.90 6.71
C LEU A 164 15.23 -5.03 5.51
N ASP A 165 15.87 -6.17 5.39
CA ASP A 165 16.61 -6.62 4.21
C ASP A 165 15.89 -7.86 3.65
N ILE A 166 15.03 -7.65 2.67
CA ILE A 166 14.19 -8.72 2.11
C ILE A 166 15.02 -9.86 1.50
N PRO A 167 16.09 -9.60 0.73
CA PRO A 167 17.01 -10.63 0.27
C PRO A 167 17.63 -11.45 1.41
N LEU A 168 18.02 -10.82 2.51
CA LEU A 168 18.54 -11.52 3.70
C LEU A 168 17.47 -12.40 4.34
N LEU A 169 16.24 -11.90 4.51
CA LEU A 169 15.13 -12.68 5.06
C LEU A 169 14.82 -13.91 4.21
N ILE A 170 14.88 -13.79 2.88
CA ILE A 170 14.75 -14.92 1.95
C ILE A 170 15.88 -15.94 2.19
N SER A 171 17.12 -15.47 2.35
CA SER A 171 18.26 -16.33 2.66
C SER A 171 18.09 -17.07 3.99
N LYS A 172 17.61 -16.36 5.02
CA LYS A 172 17.30 -16.95 6.32
C LYS A 172 16.21 -18.04 6.26
N CYS A 173 15.15 -17.82 5.49
CA CYS A 173 14.14 -18.86 5.26
C CYS A 173 14.76 -20.13 4.62
N ARG A 174 15.67 -19.98 3.66
CA ARG A 174 16.37 -21.09 3.02
C ARG A 174 17.34 -21.82 3.93
N LYS A 175 17.91 -21.13 4.92
CA LYS A 175 18.84 -21.67 5.92
C LYS A 175 18.15 -22.16 7.19
N GLU A 176 16.82 -22.25 7.18
CA GLU A 176 16.00 -22.63 8.33
C GLU A 176 16.13 -21.67 9.54
N GLU A 177 16.62 -20.46 9.32
CA GLU A 177 16.76 -19.40 10.33
C GLU A 177 15.48 -18.53 10.45
N CYS A 178 14.34 -19.05 10.01
CA CYS A 178 13.02 -18.48 10.21
C CYS A 178 12.19 -19.47 11.04
N VAL A 179 12.02 -19.20 12.33
CA VAL A 179 11.16 -19.98 13.22
C VAL A 179 9.72 -19.51 13.02
N SER A 180 8.85 -20.42 12.62
CA SER A 180 7.47 -20.06 12.25
C SER A 180 6.50 -21.21 12.48
N VAL A 181 5.26 -20.89 12.77
CA VAL A 181 4.15 -21.85 12.76
C VAL A 181 3.64 -22.11 11.34
N PHE A 182 4.01 -21.30 10.36
CA PHE A 182 3.76 -21.56 8.96
C PHE A 182 4.69 -22.66 8.42
N ARG A 183 4.16 -23.51 7.52
CA ARG A 183 4.88 -24.67 6.98
C ARG A 183 5.65 -24.38 5.71
N SER A 184 5.41 -23.22 5.08
CA SER A 184 6.00 -22.92 3.76
C SER A 184 6.23 -21.42 3.58
N PHE A 185 7.19 -21.12 2.72
CA PHE A 185 7.41 -19.79 2.19
C PHE A 185 7.55 -19.85 0.67
N ARG A 186 7.33 -18.72 -0.01
CA ARG A 186 7.64 -18.51 -1.44
C ARG A 186 8.43 -17.22 -1.57
N ALA A 187 9.44 -17.26 -2.42
CA ALA A 187 10.27 -16.08 -2.68
C ALA A 187 10.36 -15.83 -4.19
N PHE A 188 10.21 -14.57 -4.56
CA PHE A 188 10.35 -14.10 -5.93
C PHE A 188 11.43 -13.04 -5.97
N ARG A 189 12.26 -13.09 -7.02
CA ARG A 189 13.23 -12.04 -7.34
C ARG A 189 13.00 -11.65 -8.78
N SER A 190 12.82 -10.38 -9.03
CA SER A 190 12.71 -9.82 -10.37
C SER A 190 14.07 -9.31 -10.83
N GLY A 191 14.34 -9.41 -12.11
CA GLY A 191 15.55 -8.92 -12.74
C GLY A 191 15.28 -8.42 -14.16
N GLY A 192 16.06 -7.46 -14.64
CA GLY A 192 16.02 -6.99 -16.02
C GLY A 192 16.75 -7.95 -16.97
N LEU A 193 16.23 -8.16 -18.18
CA LEU A 193 16.87 -9.01 -19.19
C LEU A 193 18.01 -8.28 -19.92
N VAL A 194 18.02 -6.95 -19.89
CA VAL A 194 19.03 -6.11 -20.53
C VAL A 194 19.56 -5.10 -19.54
N SER A 195 20.82 -5.23 -19.15
CA SER A 195 21.55 -4.21 -18.39
C SER A 195 22.32 -3.32 -19.36
N ARG A 196 22.13 -2.01 -19.28
CA ARG A 196 22.94 -1.02 -20.02
C ARG A 196 24.20 -0.60 -19.26
N GLN A 197 24.37 -1.07 -18.02
CA GLN A 197 25.54 -0.79 -17.18
C GLN A 197 26.07 -2.09 -16.57
N GLU A 198 27.36 -2.32 -16.73
CA GLU A 198 28.03 -3.59 -16.42
C GLU A 198 28.16 -3.95 -14.92
N GLN A 199 27.75 -3.12 -13.97
CA GLN A 199 28.10 -3.34 -12.57
C GLN A 199 26.98 -3.62 -11.58
N ASP A 200 25.71 -3.39 -11.90
CA ASP A 200 24.64 -3.83 -11.02
C ASP A 200 23.49 -4.41 -11.85
N SER A 201 23.67 -5.67 -12.11
CA SER A 201 22.63 -6.48 -12.71
C SER A 201 21.27 -6.25 -12.04
N ALA A 202 20.38 -5.62 -12.80
CA ALA A 202 19.10 -6.29 -12.95
C ALA A 202 18.33 -6.67 -11.69
N HIS A 203 18.66 -6.18 -10.47
CA HIS A 203 17.79 -6.36 -9.33
C HIS A 203 16.58 -5.41 -9.47
N MET A 204 15.39 -5.97 -9.64
CA MET A 204 14.13 -5.22 -9.78
C MET A 204 13.16 -5.54 -8.66
N GLY A 205 13.71 -5.89 -7.50
CA GLY A 205 12.97 -6.15 -6.28
C GLY A 205 12.81 -7.61 -5.92
N ALA A 206 12.64 -7.85 -4.63
CA ALA A 206 12.39 -9.15 -4.05
C ALA A 206 11.09 -9.14 -3.25
N THR A 207 10.38 -10.28 -3.26
CA THR A 207 9.16 -10.50 -2.48
C THR A 207 9.25 -11.83 -1.76
N LEU A 208 8.92 -11.84 -0.48
CA LEU A 208 8.85 -13.02 0.39
C LEU A 208 7.42 -13.19 0.89
N TYR A 209 6.82 -14.33 0.61
CA TYR A 209 5.56 -14.78 1.21
C TYR A 209 5.88 -15.82 2.28
N ILE A 210 5.33 -15.66 3.48
CA ILE A 210 5.43 -16.64 4.57
C ILE A 210 4.02 -17.14 4.87
N GLY A 211 3.81 -18.44 4.78
CA GLY A 211 2.50 -19.07 4.79
C GLY A 211 1.89 -19.25 3.38
N SER A 212 0.79 -19.97 3.31
CA SER A 212 0.06 -20.20 2.06
C SER A 212 -0.80 -19.00 1.70
N MET A 213 -0.71 -18.50 0.47
CA MET A 213 -1.58 -17.42 -0.04
C MET A 213 -3.08 -17.82 -0.07
N GLN A 214 -3.40 -19.11 0.04
CA GLN A 214 -4.77 -19.62 0.14
C GLN A 214 -5.28 -19.62 1.58
N SER A 215 -4.39 -19.57 2.58
CA SER A 215 -4.76 -19.54 4.00
C SER A 215 -5.43 -18.21 4.38
N ASP A 216 -6.16 -18.23 5.49
CA ASP A 216 -6.81 -17.05 6.05
C ASP A 216 -5.84 -16.06 6.70
N LEU A 217 -4.59 -16.47 6.92
CA LEU A 217 -3.49 -15.61 7.35
C LEU A 217 -2.22 -16.00 6.61
N TYR A 218 -1.53 -15.03 6.07
CA TYR A 218 -0.17 -15.14 5.56
C TYR A 218 0.48 -13.76 5.50
N PHE A 219 1.81 -13.73 5.41
CA PHE A 219 2.59 -12.51 5.32
C PHE A 219 3.15 -12.31 3.92
N CYS A 220 3.27 -11.05 3.52
CA CYS A 220 3.92 -10.63 2.28
C CYS A 220 4.89 -9.49 2.59
N LEU A 221 6.18 -9.75 2.41
CA LEU A 221 7.25 -8.79 2.62
C LEU A 221 7.89 -8.48 1.27
N TYR A 222 8.10 -7.20 0.96
CA TYR A 222 8.71 -6.85 -0.33
C TYR A 222 9.40 -5.49 -0.31
N GLU A 223 10.33 -5.32 -1.26
CA GLU A 223 11.03 -4.08 -1.49
C GLU A 223 10.09 -3.10 -2.21
N LYS A 224 9.48 -2.20 -1.44
CA LYS A 224 8.47 -1.25 -1.94
C LYS A 224 9.05 -0.18 -2.84
N ALA A 225 10.30 0.23 -2.61
CA ALA A 225 11.01 1.18 -3.48
C ALA A 225 11.12 0.65 -4.91
N TYR A 226 11.47 -0.63 -5.09
CA TYR A 226 11.51 -1.26 -6.42
C TYR A 226 10.12 -1.40 -7.05
N GLU A 227 9.09 -1.66 -6.26
CA GLU A 227 7.72 -1.66 -6.79
C GLU A 227 7.33 -0.27 -7.32
N GLN A 228 7.70 0.81 -6.61
CA GLN A 228 7.47 2.19 -7.04
C GLN A 228 8.26 2.53 -8.31
N LEU A 229 9.52 2.11 -8.39
CA LEU A 229 10.34 2.26 -9.59
C LEU A 229 9.69 1.60 -10.80
N VAL A 230 9.28 0.33 -10.68
CA VAL A 230 8.70 -0.44 -11.80
C VAL A 230 7.33 0.08 -12.22
N LYS A 231 6.47 0.45 -11.25
CA LYS A 231 5.10 0.87 -11.53
C LYS A 231 4.96 2.32 -11.95
N ASN A 232 5.72 3.20 -11.30
CA ASN A 232 5.56 4.65 -11.40
C ASN A 232 6.77 5.34 -12.02
N GLY A 233 7.89 4.63 -12.20
CA GLY A 233 9.16 5.23 -12.63
C GLY A 233 9.86 6.06 -11.54
N THR A 234 9.43 5.95 -10.28
CA THR A 234 10.04 6.69 -9.16
C THR A 234 11.47 6.20 -8.94
N PRO A 235 12.49 7.05 -9.02
CA PRO A 235 13.86 6.67 -8.69
C PRO A 235 13.98 6.14 -7.27
N LEU A 236 14.88 5.17 -7.03
CA LEU A 236 15.04 4.55 -5.72
C LEU A 236 15.38 5.56 -4.61
N GLU A 237 16.15 6.59 -4.96
CA GLU A 237 16.56 7.67 -4.06
C GLU A 237 15.40 8.58 -3.64
N GLN A 238 14.32 8.57 -4.42
CA GLN A 238 13.11 9.36 -4.18
C GLN A 238 11.96 8.52 -3.59
N ALA A 239 12.20 7.23 -3.36
CA ALA A 239 11.19 6.36 -2.79
C ALA A 239 11.02 6.62 -1.29
N ASP A 240 9.83 7.07 -0.89
CA ASP A 240 9.48 7.36 0.52
C ASP A 240 9.42 6.10 1.38
N ILE A 241 9.20 4.93 0.78
CA ILE A 241 9.06 3.66 1.48
C ILE A 241 10.07 2.67 0.88
N GLN A 242 11.00 2.20 1.71
CA GLN A 242 11.99 1.23 1.27
C GLN A 242 11.41 -0.18 1.17
N ASN A 243 10.78 -0.64 2.26
CA ASN A 243 10.19 -1.97 2.31
C ASN A 243 8.77 -1.92 2.88
N ARG A 244 8.00 -3.00 2.65
CA ARG A 244 6.68 -3.16 3.27
C ARG A 244 6.51 -4.58 3.76
N PHE A 245 5.94 -4.70 4.96
CA PHE A 245 5.49 -5.94 5.56
C PHE A 245 3.96 -5.92 5.65
N GLU A 246 3.27 -6.80 4.93
CA GLU A 246 1.81 -6.91 4.94
C GLU A 246 1.36 -8.15 5.71
N ILE A 247 0.46 -7.95 6.66
CA ILE A 247 -0.30 -8.99 7.35
C ILE A 247 -1.63 -9.12 6.61
N ARG A 248 -1.81 -10.21 5.87
CA ARG A 248 -3.01 -10.44 5.06
C ARG A 248 -3.95 -11.39 5.77
N LEU A 249 -5.06 -10.86 6.24
CA LEU A 249 -6.07 -11.54 7.05
C LEU A 249 -7.34 -11.75 6.23
N LYS A 250 -7.92 -12.94 6.30
CA LYS A 250 -9.18 -13.28 5.62
C LYS A 250 -10.17 -13.89 6.60
N ASN A 251 -11.46 -13.80 6.24
CA ASN A 251 -12.56 -14.44 6.95
C ASN A 251 -12.47 -14.23 8.47
N GLU A 252 -12.58 -15.27 9.28
CA GLU A 252 -12.55 -15.20 10.74
C GLU A 252 -11.29 -14.49 11.29
N ARG A 253 -10.14 -14.63 10.60
CA ARG A 253 -8.90 -13.93 11.02
C ARG A 253 -9.03 -12.42 10.83
N ALA A 254 -9.71 -11.97 9.78
CA ALA A 254 -9.98 -10.55 9.56
C ALA A 254 -10.99 -10.02 10.56
N ASP A 255 -12.09 -10.74 10.82
CA ASP A 255 -13.10 -10.36 11.82
C ASP A 255 -12.45 -10.19 13.21
N ASN A 256 -11.66 -11.18 13.65
CA ASN A 256 -10.98 -11.15 14.96
C ASN A 256 -9.99 -9.99 15.08
N ALA A 257 -9.21 -9.71 14.03
CA ALA A 257 -8.26 -8.61 14.03
C ALA A 257 -8.96 -7.24 14.07
N VAL A 258 -10.06 -7.07 13.31
CA VAL A 258 -10.85 -5.84 13.36
C VAL A 258 -11.52 -5.67 14.72
N TYR A 259 -12.03 -6.74 15.32
CA TYR A 259 -12.59 -6.70 16.66
C TYR A 259 -11.55 -6.24 17.69
N ASP A 260 -10.34 -6.80 17.65
CA ASP A 260 -9.22 -6.41 18.52
C ASP A 260 -8.84 -4.93 18.31
N LEU A 261 -8.68 -4.50 17.06
CA LEU A 261 -8.37 -3.12 16.68
C LEU A 261 -9.41 -2.12 17.20
N VAL A 262 -10.70 -2.46 17.06
CA VAL A 262 -11.81 -1.58 17.50
C VAL A 262 -11.94 -1.54 19.02
N SER A 263 -11.64 -2.65 19.69
CA SER A 263 -11.76 -2.77 21.14
C SER A 263 -10.61 -2.08 21.90
N ASN A 264 -9.39 -2.21 21.39
CA ASN A 264 -8.21 -1.74 22.07
C ASN A 264 -7.66 -0.43 21.51
N GLU A 265 -8.01 -0.07 20.26
CA GLU A 265 -7.45 1.06 19.51
C GLU A 265 -5.91 1.13 19.54
N ASN A 266 -5.28 -0.04 19.66
CA ASN A 266 -3.84 -0.20 19.66
C ASN A 266 -3.39 -1.05 18.45
N PRO A 267 -3.21 -0.41 17.29
CA PRO A 267 -2.89 -1.11 16.04
C PRO A 267 -1.50 -1.73 16.05
N GLU A 268 -0.56 -1.17 16.80
CA GLU A 268 0.76 -1.75 17.00
C GLU A 268 0.67 -3.10 17.72
N GLN A 269 -0.04 -3.15 18.83
CA GLN A 269 -0.21 -4.38 19.61
C GLN A 269 -0.85 -5.47 18.77
N THR A 270 -1.90 -5.13 18.00
CA THR A 270 -2.57 -6.07 17.10
C THR A 270 -1.60 -6.57 16.01
N ALA A 271 -0.93 -5.66 15.29
CA ALA A 271 -0.06 -6.02 14.17
C ALA A 271 1.16 -6.84 14.65
N PHE A 272 1.92 -6.32 15.62
CA PHE A 272 3.13 -7.00 16.10
C PHE A 272 2.83 -8.20 17.00
N GLY A 273 1.67 -8.21 17.67
CA GLY A 273 1.15 -9.40 18.34
C GLY A 273 0.96 -10.55 17.36
N ILE A 274 0.37 -10.28 16.20
CA ILE A 274 0.23 -11.27 15.11
C ILE A 274 1.61 -11.65 14.57
N ILE A 275 2.47 -10.68 14.21
CA ILE A 275 3.80 -10.96 13.66
C ILE A 275 4.59 -11.87 14.60
N ASN A 276 4.72 -11.48 15.87
CA ASN A 276 5.54 -12.20 16.86
C ASN A 276 5.01 -13.61 17.19
N ARG A 277 3.70 -13.81 17.08
CA ARG A 277 3.09 -15.13 17.25
C ARG A 277 3.44 -16.09 16.13
N TYR A 278 3.61 -15.59 14.92
CA TYR A 278 3.70 -16.43 13.72
C TYR A 278 5.11 -16.56 13.17
N VAL A 279 6.02 -15.60 13.40
CA VAL A 279 7.35 -15.62 12.79
C VAL A 279 8.41 -14.97 13.67
N ARG A 280 9.60 -15.60 13.73
CA ARG A 280 10.85 -15.05 14.28
C ARG A 280 11.97 -15.31 13.31
N PHE A 281 12.75 -14.31 12.98
CA PHE A 281 14.02 -14.50 12.29
C PHE A 281 15.16 -14.52 13.30
N VAL A 282 15.98 -15.54 13.21
CA VAL A 282 17.03 -15.88 14.20
C VAL A 282 18.38 -16.04 13.51
N ASP A 283 19.44 -16.02 14.29
CA ASP A 283 20.79 -16.35 13.84
C ASP A 283 21.16 -17.72 14.40
N LYS A 284 21.61 -18.63 13.51
CA LYS A 284 21.96 -19.99 13.91
C LYS A 284 23.08 -19.99 14.94
N GLU A 285 22.89 -20.68 16.05
CA GLU A 285 23.88 -20.89 17.09
C GLU A 285 24.16 -22.39 17.21
N SER A 286 25.44 -22.77 16.95
CA SER A 286 25.85 -24.19 17.04
C SER A 286 25.71 -24.73 18.47
N GLY A 287 25.18 -25.95 18.58
CA GLY A 287 24.99 -26.60 19.88
C GLY A 287 23.72 -26.27 20.61
N LYS A 288 22.88 -25.36 20.07
CA LYS A 288 21.56 -25.05 20.63
C LYS A 288 20.44 -25.53 19.73
N PRO A 289 19.28 -25.93 20.26
CA PRO A 289 18.08 -26.18 19.48
C PRO A 289 17.60 -24.91 18.85
N ARG A 290 16.91 -25.01 17.71
CA ARG A 290 16.47 -23.89 16.85
C ARG A 290 15.58 -22.88 17.60
N GLU A 291 14.80 -23.33 18.52
CA GLU A 291 13.88 -22.52 19.34
C GLU A 291 14.63 -21.55 20.27
N GLU A 292 15.89 -21.87 20.60
CA GLU A 292 16.74 -21.08 21.48
C GLU A 292 17.73 -20.17 20.72
N TRP A 293 17.74 -20.22 19.40
CA TRP A 293 18.60 -19.34 18.62
C TRP A 293 18.26 -17.88 18.87
N PRO A 294 19.25 -16.99 19.00
CA PRO A 294 19.04 -15.58 19.26
C PRO A 294 18.31 -14.91 18.09
N LEU A 295 17.53 -13.88 18.40
CA LEU A 295 16.91 -13.05 17.38
C LEU A 295 17.98 -12.39 16.53
N ASN A 296 17.74 -12.35 15.23
CA ASN A 296 18.56 -11.55 14.33
C ASN A 296 18.43 -10.05 14.67
N PRO A 297 19.52 -9.28 14.82
CA PRO A 297 19.48 -7.88 15.25
C PRO A 297 18.59 -6.97 14.39
N MET A 298 18.58 -7.18 13.07
CA MET A 298 17.69 -6.45 12.15
C MET A 298 16.21 -6.72 12.49
N TRP A 299 15.86 -7.98 12.73
CA TRP A 299 14.52 -8.38 13.10
C TRP A 299 14.12 -7.84 14.48
N GLU A 300 15.04 -7.86 15.44
CA GLU A 300 14.84 -7.29 16.78
C GLU A 300 14.53 -5.78 16.69
N THR A 301 15.25 -5.04 15.83
CA THR A 301 14.98 -3.64 15.56
C THR A 301 13.59 -3.45 14.95
N PHE A 302 13.23 -4.28 13.97
CA PHE A 302 11.93 -4.17 13.29
C PHE A 302 10.76 -4.43 14.25
N ILE A 303 10.82 -5.45 15.11
CA ILE A 303 9.72 -5.78 16.03
C ILE A 303 9.64 -4.87 17.28
N GLY A 304 10.60 -3.96 17.47
CA GLY A 304 10.36 -2.80 18.32
C GLY A 304 11.00 -2.73 19.67
N LYS A 305 12.15 -3.36 19.89
CA LYS A 305 12.82 -3.26 21.18
C LYS A 305 13.28 -1.84 21.57
N HIS A 306 13.38 -0.94 20.58
CA HIS A 306 13.98 0.40 20.75
C HIS A 306 13.27 1.51 19.94
N ARG A 307 12.00 1.41 19.63
CA ARG A 307 11.26 2.42 18.86
C ARG A 307 10.07 2.99 19.62
N ASN A 308 9.59 4.14 19.18
CA ASN A 308 8.35 4.73 19.67
C ASN A 308 7.13 3.87 19.26
N THR A 309 6.04 3.99 20.03
CA THR A 309 4.79 3.29 19.74
C THR A 309 4.23 3.70 18.39
N LEU A 310 3.95 2.72 17.53
CA LEU A 310 3.32 2.95 16.24
C LEU A 310 1.83 3.25 16.40
N LYS A 311 1.40 4.32 15.78
CA LYS A 311 -0.02 4.65 15.62
C LYS A 311 -0.51 4.21 14.24
N LEU A 312 -1.81 4.03 14.10
CA LEU A 312 -2.40 3.86 12.77
C LEU A 312 -2.19 5.16 11.98
N THR A 313 -1.45 5.06 10.90
CA THR A 313 -1.18 6.18 10.01
C THR A 313 -2.24 6.20 8.90
N THR A 314 -2.79 7.36 8.61
CA THR A 314 -3.57 7.61 7.41
C THR A 314 -2.71 8.40 6.43
N ALA A 315 -2.86 8.10 5.15
CA ALA A 315 -2.19 8.82 4.06
C ALA A 315 -3.24 9.12 2.99
N PRO A 316 -4.18 10.05 3.27
CA PRO A 316 -5.29 10.31 2.39
C PRO A 316 -4.79 10.82 1.03
N GLU A 317 -5.21 10.18 -0.04
CA GLU A 317 -4.92 10.56 -1.41
C GLU A 317 -6.24 10.80 -2.15
N PRO A 318 -6.47 11.97 -2.73
CA PRO A 318 -7.65 12.21 -3.54
C PRO A 318 -7.61 11.35 -4.81
N TYR A 319 -8.78 11.04 -5.36
CA TYR A 319 -8.88 10.34 -6.64
C TYR A 319 -8.13 11.07 -7.75
N THR A 320 -7.28 10.36 -8.47
CA THR A 320 -6.50 10.88 -9.59
C THR A 320 -6.93 10.23 -10.91
N LEU A 321 -6.79 10.95 -12.03
CA LEU A 321 -7.02 10.41 -13.37
C LEU A 321 -5.80 9.65 -13.92
N GLU A 322 -4.83 9.33 -13.10
CA GLU A 322 -3.54 8.76 -13.50
C GLU A 322 -3.69 7.54 -14.43
N ARG A 323 -4.57 6.59 -14.10
CA ARG A 323 -4.82 5.43 -14.96
C ARG A 323 -5.38 5.82 -16.32
N THR A 324 -6.32 6.76 -16.34
CA THR A 324 -6.91 7.25 -17.59
C THR A 324 -5.88 8.01 -18.41
N LEU A 325 -5.06 8.84 -17.79
CA LEU A 325 -3.99 9.58 -18.43
C LEU A 325 -2.90 8.64 -18.97
N ASN A 326 -2.50 7.64 -18.21
CA ASN A 326 -1.54 6.64 -18.66
C ASN A 326 -2.07 5.82 -19.84
N TRP A 327 -3.32 5.37 -19.77
CA TRP A 327 -3.96 4.71 -20.90
C TRP A 327 -4.02 5.62 -22.14
N PHE A 328 -4.46 6.86 -21.98
CA PHE A 328 -4.52 7.83 -23.07
C PHE A 328 -3.13 8.06 -23.67
N SER A 329 -2.12 8.29 -22.85
CA SER A 329 -0.75 8.55 -23.29
C SER A 329 -0.15 7.39 -24.11
N HIS A 330 -0.40 6.14 -23.72
CA HIS A 330 0.23 4.97 -24.36
C HIS A 330 -0.62 4.39 -25.49
N GLN A 331 -1.94 4.43 -25.39
CA GLN A 331 -2.84 3.77 -26.35
C GLN A 331 -3.49 4.72 -27.37
N VAL A 332 -3.75 5.96 -26.97
CA VAL A 332 -4.51 6.91 -27.81
C VAL A 332 -3.62 7.99 -28.39
N ALA A 333 -2.76 8.62 -27.58
CA ALA A 333 -1.99 9.78 -27.98
C ALA A 333 -1.07 9.57 -29.21
N PRO A 334 -0.38 8.42 -29.39
CA PRO A 334 0.45 8.19 -30.58
C PRO A 334 -0.39 8.22 -31.87
N THR A 335 -1.55 7.54 -31.89
CA THR A 335 -2.45 7.49 -33.04
C THR A 335 -3.12 8.84 -33.28
N ALA A 336 -3.57 9.50 -32.21
CA ALA A 336 -4.15 10.85 -32.30
C ALA A 336 -3.14 11.83 -32.89
N LYS A 337 -1.89 11.84 -32.44
CA LYS A 337 -0.83 12.70 -32.97
C LYS A 337 -0.52 12.41 -34.44
N MET A 338 -0.48 11.14 -34.84
CA MET A 338 -0.29 10.76 -36.23
C MET A 338 -1.41 11.34 -37.12
N LEU A 339 -2.67 11.18 -36.71
CA LEU A 339 -3.83 11.72 -37.46
C LEU A 339 -3.82 13.24 -37.48
N MET A 340 -3.49 13.92 -36.39
CA MET A 340 -3.36 15.39 -36.37
C MET A 340 -2.29 15.91 -37.36
N LEU A 341 -1.16 15.20 -37.48
CA LEU A 341 -0.11 15.56 -38.46
C LEU A 341 -0.57 15.34 -39.90
N ILE A 342 -1.43 14.34 -40.15
CA ILE A 342 -2.05 14.12 -41.44
C ILE A 342 -3.05 15.24 -41.73
N ASP A 343 -3.92 15.58 -40.78
CA ASP A 343 -4.89 16.66 -40.89
C ASP A 343 -4.19 17.99 -41.23
N GLU A 344 -3.10 18.31 -40.52
CA GLU A 344 -2.31 19.52 -40.77
C GLU A 344 -1.75 19.55 -42.20
N LYS A 345 -1.22 18.43 -42.71
CA LYS A 345 -0.64 18.36 -44.08
C LYS A 345 -1.68 18.33 -45.18
N CYS A 346 -2.85 17.74 -44.90
CA CYS A 346 -3.93 17.59 -45.89
C CYS A 346 -4.96 18.72 -45.85
N GLY A 347 -4.87 19.62 -44.84
CA GLY A 347 -5.87 20.70 -44.65
C GLY A 347 -7.21 20.13 -44.19
N THR A 348 -7.23 19.03 -43.46
CA THR A 348 -8.43 18.36 -42.92
C THR A 348 -8.53 18.54 -41.42
N SER A 349 -9.68 18.20 -40.81
CA SER A 349 -9.94 18.37 -39.36
C SER A 349 -10.52 17.10 -38.72
N HIS A 350 -10.21 15.92 -39.23
CA HIS A 350 -10.83 14.67 -38.82
C HIS A 350 -10.77 14.41 -37.31
N VAL A 351 -9.64 14.70 -36.68
CA VAL A 351 -9.48 14.46 -35.19
C VAL A 351 -10.37 15.41 -34.42
N GLN A 352 -10.39 16.69 -34.80
CA GLN A 352 -11.22 17.70 -34.16
C GLN A 352 -12.71 17.39 -34.37
N ASP A 353 -13.11 17.06 -35.58
CA ASP A 353 -14.48 16.70 -35.91
C ASP A 353 -14.97 15.48 -35.10
N ILE A 354 -14.12 14.46 -34.94
CA ILE A 354 -14.44 13.30 -34.12
C ILE A 354 -14.65 13.72 -32.67
N LEU A 355 -13.75 14.53 -32.09
CA LEU A 355 -13.85 14.99 -30.73
C LEU A 355 -15.09 15.83 -30.47
N ASP A 356 -15.36 16.79 -31.36
CA ASP A 356 -16.50 17.73 -31.26
C ASP A 356 -17.85 17.03 -31.38
N ASN A 357 -17.92 15.98 -32.21
CA ASN A 357 -19.15 15.20 -32.43
C ASN A 357 -19.28 14.01 -31.44
N THR A 358 -18.31 13.80 -30.52
CA THR A 358 -18.38 12.69 -29.57
C THR A 358 -19.27 13.01 -28.37
N GLU A 359 -20.38 12.29 -28.24
CA GLU A 359 -21.22 12.40 -27.04
C GLU A 359 -20.63 11.72 -25.83
N LEU A 360 -20.61 12.43 -24.71
CA LEU A 360 -20.19 11.88 -23.42
C LEU A 360 -21.30 11.00 -22.85
N ARG A 361 -20.96 9.75 -22.56
CA ARG A 361 -21.85 8.83 -21.81
C ARG A 361 -21.98 9.29 -20.36
N ASP A 362 -23.04 8.87 -19.66
CA ASP A 362 -23.30 9.22 -18.25
C ASP A 362 -22.09 8.95 -17.34
N LYS A 363 -21.41 7.82 -17.52
CA LYS A 363 -20.19 7.51 -16.77
C LYS A 363 -19.08 8.57 -16.92
N HIS A 364 -18.91 9.15 -18.10
CA HIS A 364 -17.90 10.18 -18.35
C HIS A 364 -18.27 11.47 -17.63
N ARG A 365 -19.56 11.86 -17.67
CA ARG A 365 -20.08 13.02 -16.95
C ARG A 365 -19.89 12.89 -15.43
N LYS A 366 -20.14 11.70 -14.88
CA LYS A 366 -19.92 11.41 -13.44
C LYS A 366 -18.43 11.47 -13.05
N ILE A 367 -17.52 10.93 -13.88
CA ILE A 367 -16.07 11.04 -13.66
C ILE A 367 -15.63 12.51 -13.65
N ILE A 368 -16.14 13.31 -14.59
CA ILE A 368 -15.91 14.77 -14.61
C ILE A 368 -16.39 15.40 -13.30
N GLN A 369 -17.61 15.08 -12.87
CA GLN A 369 -18.15 15.59 -11.61
C GLN A 369 -17.29 15.17 -10.41
N GLN A 370 -16.87 13.92 -10.33
CA GLN A 370 -15.98 13.44 -9.26
C GLN A 370 -14.67 14.24 -9.20
N LYS A 371 -14.12 14.61 -10.38
CA LYS A 371 -12.86 15.35 -10.45
C LYS A 371 -13.01 16.85 -10.17
N MET A 372 -14.15 17.41 -10.54
CA MET A 372 -14.42 18.85 -10.37
C MET A 372 -14.97 19.20 -8.99
N ARG A 373 -15.31 18.20 -8.16
CA ARG A 373 -15.88 18.41 -6.84
C ARG A 373 -14.86 18.11 -5.74
N THR A 374 -14.99 18.85 -4.65
CA THR A 374 -14.21 18.61 -3.43
C THR A 374 -14.72 17.36 -2.70
N VAL A 375 -13.88 16.80 -1.83
CA VAL A 375 -14.28 15.70 -0.93
C VAL A 375 -15.55 16.08 -0.14
N ASN A 376 -15.61 17.30 0.41
CA ASN A 376 -16.73 17.77 1.22
C ASN A 376 -18.07 17.82 0.45
N GLU A 377 -18.03 18.06 -0.86
CA GLU A 377 -19.26 18.03 -1.68
C GLU A 377 -19.75 16.59 -1.94
N MET A 378 -18.85 15.61 -1.94
CA MET A 378 -19.14 14.20 -2.24
C MET A 378 -19.60 13.39 -1.03
N ILE A 379 -19.26 13.83 0.19
CA ILE A 379 -19.63 13.17 1.45
C ILE A 379 -20.95 13.71 2.01
N LYS A 380 -21.54 12.91 2.92
CA LYS A 380 -22.63 13.36 3.83
C LYS A 380 -22.00 13.70 5.17
N THR A 381 -22.33 14.86 5.73
CA THR A 381 -21.98 15.28 7.09
C THR A 381 -23.17 15.09 8.02
N GLU A 382 -22.95 15.09 9.33
CA GLU A 382 -24.04 14.88 10.31
C GLU A 382 -25.08 16.02 10.33
N GLU A 383 -24.75 17.15 9.69
CA GLU A 383 -25.63 18.33 9.62
C GLU A 383 -26.52 18.38 8.36
N ASN A 384 -26.49 17.34 7.50
CA ASN A 384 -27.28 17.28 6.25
C ASN A 384 -28.08 15.97 6.14
#